data_dad1639d46a80867d5604065623b0383
#
_entry.id   dad1639d46a80867d5604065623b0383
#
_cell.length_a   1.000
_cell.length_b   1.000
_cell.length_c   1.000
_cell.angle_alpha   90.00
_cell.angle_beta   90.00
_cell.angle_gamma   90.00
#
_symmetry.space_group_name_H-M   'P 1'
#
loop_
_entity.id
_entity.type
_entity.pdbx_description
1 polymer ?
#
loop_
_entity_poly.entity_id
_entity_poly.type
_entity_poly.pdbx_seq_one_letter_code
_entity_poly.pdbx_strand_id
1 'polypeptide(L)'
;MSVEIRTCPPDRFVELLKTAEIAFGEDVSDELIERVRKVSDPARFVCAIDGDRFVGTGGAFAVNLSVPGGDLPAGGVTWVTVVPSHRRRGILRGMMRLMIDDCHARNEPLAMLWASEGSIYQRFGYGMATYSVSFEAESASAGYAREWPIEGSCRLLRVGEGLDLVTPVYEAARAQRSGFLSRTPDWWLGQLPVAEKDSKGGEARRLVVYETDKGPEAYAVYKTKGDWGPRGPNGTVIVDEAIGSTERGTREIWRYLFNLDLTRTVKAWRLPVDHPIPLLAAEPRRLGMSVGDGLWLRIVDVKAALEGRTYGLDGHADGRIVVDLSDDYCSWNAGRWEIEVSDGRARVAPSKSPADLALDANDLGSLFLGGFGAASLARAGRVVGLRPGALAVADELFRGALQPWCPQEF
;
A
#
# COMPACT_ATOMS: atom_id res chain seq x y z
N MET A 1 36.22 12.78 4.16
CA MET A 1 36.17 11.42 3.63
C MET A 1 34.94 11.35 2.74
N SER A 2 35.00 10.61 1.63
CA SER A 2 33.82 10.44 0.73
C SER A 2 32.95 9.34 1.26
N VAL A 3 31.63 9.57 1.36
CA VAL A 3 30.65 8.54 1.71
C VAL A 3 30.58 7.52 0.59
N GLU A 4 30.76 6.25 0.91
CA GLU A 4 30.60 5.13 -0.01
C GLU A 4 29.13 4.66 0.01
N ILE A 5 28.51 4.51 -1.18
CA ILE A 5 27.15 3.99 -1.33
C ILE A 5 27.22 2.66 -2.08
N ARG A 6 26.71 1.59 -1.48
CA ARG A 6 26.76 0.23 -2.04
C ARG A 6 25.69 -0.69 -1.48
N THR A 7 25.59 -1.90 -2.02
CA THR A 7 24.81 -2.99 -1.42
C THR A 7 25.35 -3.30 -0.02
N CYS A 8 24.44 -3.53 0.93
CA CYS A 8 24.79 -3.86 2.30
C CYS A 8 25.52 -5.21 2.38
N PRO A 9 26.69 -5.30 3.03
CA PRO A 9 27.31 -6.59 3.31
C PRO A 9 26.37 -7.48 4.15
N PRO A 10 26.19 -8.76 3.79
CA PRO A 10 25.23 -9.65 4.48
C PRO A 10 25.51 -9.80 5.98
N ASP A 11 26.78 -9.80 6.38
CA ASP A 11 27.23 -9.89 7.78
C ASP A 11 26.88 -8.63 8.60
N ARG A 12 26.64 -7.49 7.93
CA ARG A 12 26.26 -6.22 8.55
C ARG A 12 24.77 -5.87 8.44
N PHE A 13 23.93 -6.80 7.96
CA PHE A 13 22.50 -6.56 7.76
C PHE A 13 21.77 -6.16 9.05
N VAL A 14 22.10 -6.81 10.19
CA VAL A 14 21.52 -6.44 11.49
C VAL A 14 21.90 -5.03 11.92
N GLU A 15 23.14 -4.62 11.67
CA GLU A 15 23.60 -3.25 11.96
C GLU A 15 22.85 -2.23 11.11
N LEU A 16 22.57 -2.55 9.85
CA LEU A 16 21.75 -1.70 8.96
C LEU A 16 20.35 -1.51 9.55
N LEU A 17 19.66 -2.58 9.94
CA LEU A 17 18.33 -2.51 10.54
C LEU A 17 18.34 -1.66 11.83
N LYS A 18 19.32 -1.87 12.71
CA LYS A 18 19.48 -1.07 13.93
C LYS A 18 19.72 0.41 13.63
N THR A 19 20.51 0.71 12.60
CA THR A 19 20.76 2.11 12.19
C THR A 19 19.47 2.77 11.68
N ALA A 20 18.66 2.05 10.93
CA ALA A 20 17.40 2.57 10.41
C ALA A 20 16.39 2.87 11.53
N GLU A 21 16.17 1.93 12.45
CA GLU A 21 15.24 2.10 13.58
C GLU A 21 15.63 3.30 14.46
N ILE A 22 16.92 3.40 14.82
CA ILE A 22 17.41 4.57 15.57
C ILE A 22 17.11 5.87 14.82
N ALA A 23 17.24 5.88 13.49
CA ALA A 23 16.94 7.08 12.69
C ALA A 23 15.44 7.40 12.63
N PHE A 24 14.57 6.41 12.80
CA PHE A 24 13.12 6.58 12.97
C PHE A 24 12.71 6.90 14.42
N GLY A 25 13.63 6.82 15.38
CA GLY A 25 13.36 7.07 16.80
C GLY A 25 12.73 5.88 17.52
N GLU A 26 12.89 4.68 16.98
CA GLU A 26 12.35 3.44 17.51
C GLU A 26 13.45 2.53 18.07
N ASP A 27 13.09 1.63 18.99
CA ASP A 27 13.99 0.61 19.50
C ASP A 27 13.84 -0.69 18.72
N VAL A 28 14.95 -1.26 18.32
CA VAL A 28 15.00 -2.54 17.61
C VAL A 28 14.86 -3.70 18.58
N SER A 29 13.85 -4.55 18.39
CA SER A 29 13.76 -5.83 19.09
C SER A 29 14.39 -6.95 18.25
N ASP A 30 14.93 -7.97 18.92
CA ASP A 30 15.47 -9.17 18.24
C ASP A 30 14.37 -9.89 17.44
N GLU A 31 13.11 -9.85 17.91
CA GLU A 31 11.96 -10.42 17.21
C GLU A 31 11.68 -9.71 15.88
N LEU A 32 11.80 -8.38 15.85
CA LEU A 32 11.68 -7.62 14.62
C LEU A 32 12.78 -7.98 13.63
N ILE A 33 14.03 -8.08 14.10
CA ILE A 33 15.17 -8.47 13.27
C ILE A 33 14.94 -9.85 12.64
N GLU A 34 14.56 -10.86 13.45
CA GLU A 34 14.31 -12.21 12.94
C GLU A 34 13.14 -12.26 11.94
N ARG A 35 12.10 -11.49 12.18
CA ARG A 35 10.96 -11.37 11.28
C ARG A 35 11.35 -10.73 9.94
N VAL A 36 12.08 -9.62 9.98
CA VAL A 36 12.56 -8.94 8.78
C VAL A 36 13.49 -9.84 7.96
N ARG A 37 14.37 -10.59 8.62
CA ARG A 37 15.25 -11.55 7.95
C ARG A 37 14.51 -12.63 7.14
N LYS A 38 13.36 -13.10 7.62
CA LYS A 38 12.56 -14.11 6.93
C LYS A 38 11.93 -13.62 5.64
N VAL A 39 11.59 -12.33 5.58
CA VAL A 39 10.90 -11.72 4.42
C VAL A 39 11.83 -10.91 3.54
N SER A 40 13.11 -10.77 3.90
CA SER A 40 14.10 -9.95 3.21
C SER A 40 15.14 -10.78 2.48
N ASP A 41 15.54 -10.31 1.30
CA ASP A 41 16.81 -10.68 0.67
C ASP A 41 17.85 -9.60 1.03
N PRO A 42 18.88 -9.90 1.86
CA PRO A 42 19.89 -8.91 2.23
C PRO A 42 20.61 -8.26 1.03
N ALA A 43 20.71 -8.96 -0.10
CA ALA A 43 21.31 -8.42 -1.32
C ALA A 43 20.53 -7.26 -1.93
N ARG A 44 19.29 -7.05 -1.52
CA ARG A 44 18.43 -5.93 -1.96
C ARG A 44 18.52 -4.71 -1.05
N PHE A 45 19.33 -4.76 -0.01
CA PHE A 45 19.53 -3.63 0.89
C PHE A 45 20.80 -2.86 0.52
N VAL A 46 20.70 -1.55 0.61
CA VAL A 46 21.78 -0.62 0.30
C VAL A 46 22.15 0.21 1.52
N CYS A 47 23.39 0.58 1.62
CA CYS A 47 23.91 1.41 2.70
C CYS A 47 24.81 2.52 2.19
N ALA A 48 24.86 3.60 2.96
CA ALA A 48 25.87 4.65 2.82
C ALA A 48 26.80 4.60 4.03
N ILE A 49 28.11 4.57 3.79
CA ILE A 49 29.14 4.35 4.81
C ILE A 49 30.10 5.54 4.84
N ASP A 50 30.34 6.09 6.02
CA ASP A 50 31.43 7.07 6.29
C ASP A 50 32.39 6.47 7.33
N GLY A 51 33.61 6.12 6.89
CA GLY A 51 34.52 5.26 7.66
C GLY A 51 33.91 3.88 7.88
N ASP A 52 33.69 3.50 9.14
CA ASP A 52 33.08 2.21 9.50
C ASP A 52 31.60 2.31 9.86
N ARG A 53 30.98 3.50 9.77
CA ARG A 53 29.62 3.73 10.26
C ARG A 53 28.62 3.82 9.12
N PHE A 54 27.47 3.20 9.29
CA PHE A 54 26.33 3.47 8.43
C PHE A 54 25.77 4.87 8.70
N VAL A 55 25.64 5.66 7.62
CA VAL A 55 25.09 7.01 7.65
C VAL A 55 23.83 7.14 6.77
N GLY A 56 23.49 6.08 6.08
CA GLY A 56 22.23 5.94 5.34
C GLY A 56 21.92 4.47 5.09
N THR A 57 20.64 4.15 5.06
CA THR A 57 20.09 2.81 4.86
C THR A 57 18.95 2.86 3.87
N GLY A 58 18.65 1.76 3.22
CA GLY A 58 17.48 1.54 2.39
C GLY A 58 17.46 0.12 1.88
N GLY A 59 16.31 -0.34 1.40
CA GLY A 59 16.18 -1.65 0.81
C GLY A 59 14.85 -1.81 0.09
N ALA A 60 14.64 -2.98 -0.51
CA ALA A 60 13.37 -3.31 -1.16
C ALA A 60 12.98 -4.76 -0.89
N PHE A 61 11.74 -4.97 -0.45
CA PHE A 61 11.14 -6.29 -0.42
C PHE A 61 10.75 -6.75 -1.83
N ALA A 62 10.91 -8.04 -2.12
CA ALA A 62 10.37 -8.65 -3.34
C ALA A 62 8.92 -9.07 -3.08
N VAL A 63 7.98 -8.43 -3.76
CA VAL A 63 6.55 -8.70 -3.62
C VAL A 63 5.85 -8.67 -4.97
N ASN A 64 4.63 -9.19 -5.04
CA ASN A 64 3.74 -8.92 -6.15
C ASN A 64 2.68 -7.92 -5.69
N LEU A 65 2.47 -6.88 -6.49
CA LEU A 65 1.41 -5.89 -6.30
C LEU A 65 0.21 -6.27 -7.17
N SER A 66 -0.99 -6.33 -6.57
CA SER A 66 -2.20 -6.47 -7.37
C SER A 66 -2.43 -5.22 -8.21
N VAL A 67 -2.66 -5.41 -9.49
CA VAL A 67 -2.94 -4.37 -10.48
C VAL A 67 -4.27 -4.70 -11.17
N PRO A 68 -4.88 -3.77 -11.93
CA PRO A 68 -6.06 -4.14 -12.70
C PRO A 68 -5.82 -5.38 -13.56
N GLY A 69 -6.60 -6.44 -13.31
CA GLY A 69 -6.57 -7.69 -14.08
C GLY A 69 -5.46 -8.70 -13.73
N GLY A 70 -4.69 -8.48 -12.66
CA GLY A 70 -3.66 -9.44 -12.24
C GLY A 70 -2.68 -8.90 -11.21
N ASP A 71 -1.45 -9.39 -11.29
CA ASP A 71 -0.35 -9.05 -10.41
C ASP A 71 0.91 -8.72 -11.20
N LEU A 72 1.72 -7.81 -10.66
CA LEU A 72 3.05 -7.53 -11.19
C LEU A 72 4.12 -7.60 -10.09
N PRO A 73 5.32 -8.10 -10.41
CA PRO A 73 6.47 -8.02 -9.54
C PRO A 73 6.79 -6.56 -9.21
N ALA A 74 7.09 -6.28 -7.95
CA ALA A 74 7.38 -4.93 -7.47
C ALA A 74 8.43 -4.93 -6.36
N GLY A 75 9.28 -3.90 -6.35
CA GLY A 75 10.15 -3.61 -5.24
C GLY A 75 9.41 -2.77 -4.17
N GLY A 76 9.15 -3.35 -3.00
CA GLY A 76 8.60 -2.63 -1.85
C GLY A 76 9.71 -1.87 -1.12
N VAL A 77 9.96 -0.61 -1.50
CA VAL A 77 11.06 0.20 -0.95
C VAL A 77 10.78 0.59 0.49
N THR A 78 11.72 0.30 1.36
CA THR A 78 11.58 0.43 2.81
C THR A 78 12.90 0.79 3.50
N TRP A 79 12.85 1.11 4.80
CA TRP A 79 14.00 1.37 5.67
C TRP A 79 14.91 2.51 5.17
N VAL A 80 14.33 3.46 4.42
CA VAL A 80 15.07 4.54 3.79
C VAL A 80 15.37 5.64 4.80
N THR A 81 16.64 5.73 5.21
CA THR A 81 17.07 6.75 6.15
C THR A 81 18.39 7.41 5.72
N VAL A 82 18.64 8.63 6.16
CA VAL A 82 19.94 9.29 6.17
C VAL A 82 20.08 10.02 7.50
N VAL A 83 21.13 9.69 8.25
CA VAL A 83 21.38 10.32 9.56
C VAL A 83 21.46 11.85 9.44
N PRO A 84 20.96 12.63 10.40
CA PRO A 84 20.83 14.09 10.28
C PRO A 84 22.12 14.82 9.89
N SER A 85 23.27 14.35 10.40
CA SER A 85 24.61 14.95 10.11
C SER A 85 25.07 14.77 8.67
N HIS A 86 24.43 13.89 7.89
CA HIS A 86 24.83 13.55 6.50
C HIS A 86 23.77 13.90 5.48
N ARG A 87 22.65 14.51 5.88
CA ARG A 87 21.59 14.96 4.97
C ARG A 87 22.09 16.01 3.97
N ARG A 88 21.39 16.14 2.83
CA ARG A 88 21.66 17.13 1.76
C ARG A 88 23.03 16.96 1.05
N ARG A 89 23.62 15.77 1.10
CA ARG A 89 24.87 15.40 0.42
C ARG A 89 24.68 14.45 -0.77
N GLY A 90 23.46 14.27 -1.27
CA GLY A 90 23.14 13.36 -2.39
C GLY A 90 23.07 11.88 -2.01
N ILE A 91 23.24 11.50 -0.73
CA ILE A 91 23.27 10.11 -0.27
C ILE A 91 21.96 9.39 -0.63
N LEU A 92 20.80 9.96 -0.29
CA LEU A 92 19.51 9.39 -0.63
C LEU A 92 19.35 9.17 -2.14
N ARG A 93 19.81 10.12 -2.96
CA ARG A 93 19.75 10.00 -4.43
C ARG A 93 20.57 8.81 -4.92
N GLY A 94 21.76 8.61 -4.35
CA GLY A 94 22.63 7.47 -4.72
C GLY A 94 22.03 6.13 -4.29
N MET A 95 21.50 6.02 -3.07
CA MET A 95 20.84 4.81 -2.60
C MET A 95 19.58 4.46 -3.41
N MET A 96 18.74 5.46 -3.68
CA MET A 96 17.52 5.27 -4.50
C MET A 96 17.88 4.82 -5.92
N ARG A 97 19.00 5.31 -6.50
CA ARG A 97 19.49 4.85 -7.81
C ARG A 97 19.78 3.35 -7.77
N LEU A 98 20.55 2.88 -6.79
CA LEU A 98 20.88 1.47 -6.67
C LEU A 98 19.63 0.59 -6.50
N MET A 99 18.65 1.03 -5.69
CA MET A 99 17.43 0.27 -5.47
C MET A 99 16.55 0.18 -6.72
N ILE A 100 16.41 1.29 -7.48
CA ILE A 100 15.62 1.28 -8.72
C ILE A 100 16.34 0.50 -9.83
N ASP A 101 17.64 0.61 -9.93
CA ASP A 101 18.44 -0.17 -10.89
C ASP A 101 18.38 -1.68 -10.57
N ASP A 102 18.35 -2.06 -9.27
CA ASP A 102 18.15 -3.45 -8.86
C ASP A 102 16.75 -3.95 -9.25
N CYS A 103 15.69 -3.17 -9.02
CA CYS A 103 14.35 -3.51 -9.50
C CYS A 103 14.32 -3.72 -11.03
N HIS A 104 14.94 -2.81 -11.79
CA HIS A 104 15.00 -2.93 -13.25
C HIS A 104 15.76 -4.18 -13.69
N ALA A 105 16.92 -4.46 -13.08
CA ALA A 105 17.73 -5.64 -13.38
C ALA A 105 17.02 -6.97 -13.05
N ARG A 106 16.10 -6.95 -12.06
CA ARG A 106 15.28 -8.10 -11.66
C ARG A 106 13.98 -8.25 -12.45
N ASN A 107 13.74 -7.40 -13.45
CA ASN A 107 12.48 -7.35 -14.20
C ASN A 107 11.26 -7.09 -13.31
N GLU A 108 11.41 -6.25 -12.30
CA GLU A 108 10.32 -5.71 -11.48
C GLU A 108 9.88 -4.39 -12.12
N PRO A 109 8.75 -4.38 -12.87
CA PRO A 109 8.33 -3.17 -13.59
C PRO A 109 7.83 -2.05 -12.69
N LEU A 110 7.67 -2.33 -11.41
CA LEU A 110 7.15 -1.41 -10.40
C LEU A 110 8.11 -1.31 -9.21
N ALA A 111 8.16 -0.11 -8.62
CA ALA A 111 8.66 0.10 -7.26
C ALA A 111 7.63 0.90 -6.46
N MET A 112 7.47 0.62 -5.19
CA MET A 112 6.45 1.26 -4.37
C MET A 112 6.95 1.50 -2.95
N LEU A 113 6.30 2.42 -2.25
CA LEU A 113 6.61 2.75 -0.86
C LEU A 113 5.43 3.42 -0.14
N TRP A 114 5.51 3.42 1.19
CA TRP A 114 4.77 4.34 2.05
C TRP A 114 5.68 5.52 2.39
N ALA A 115 5.21 6.74 2.11
CA ALA A 115 6.04 7.93 2.28
C ALA A 115 5.91 8.48 3.70
N SER A 116 7.03 8.55 4.44
CA SER A 116 7.08 9.35 5.67
C SER A 116 6.94 10.85 5.38
N GLU A 117 7.46 11.30 4.24
CA GLU A 117 7.32 12.65 3.71
C GLU A 117 7.15 12.60 2.19
N GLY A 118 5.92 12.80 1.67
CA GLY A 118 5.60 12.68 0.24
C GLY A 118 6.47 13.54 -0.68
N SER A 119 6.92 14.72 -0.22
CA SER A 119 7.78 15.62 -1.00
C SER A 119 9.17 15.05 -1.34
N ILE A 120 9.62 14.03 -0.61
CA ILE A 120 10.95 13.41 -0.82
C ILE A 120 10.97 12.56 -2.08
N TYR A 121 9.90 11.80 -2.35
CA TYR A 121 9.93 10.70 -3.32
C TYR A 121 9.51 11.11 -4.73
N GLN A 122 8.80 12.22 -4.88
CA GLN A 122 8.42 12.73 -6.19
C GLN A 122 9.62 12.98 -7.12
N ARG A 123 10.76 13.46 -6.59
CA ARG A 123 12.00 13.67 -7.34
C ARG A 123 12.63 12.41 -7.92
N PHE A 124 12.14 11.25 -7.52
CA PHE A 124 12.56 9.94 -8.02
C PHE A 124 11.47 9.31 -8.91
N GLY A 125 10.43 10.05 -9.24
CA GLY A 125 9.34 9.63 -10.10
C GLY A 125 8.26 8.78 -9.43
N TYR A 126 8.18 8.79 -8.09
CA TYR A 126 7.05 8.18 -7.38
C TYR A 126 5.85 9.11 -7.40
N GLY A 127 4.70 8.61 -7.81
CA GLY A 127 3.40 9.27 -7.73
C GLY A 127 2.51 8.67 -6.66
N MET A 128 1.68 9.49 -6.04
CA MET A 128 0.64 8.99 -5.12
C MET A 128 -0.35 8.13 -5.91
N ALA A 129 -0.42 6.84 -5.62
CA ALA A 129 -1.24 5.88 -6.37
C ALA A 129 -2.53 5.47 -5.65
N THR A 130 -2.57 5.60 -4.32
CA THR A 130 -3.79 5.37 -3.53
C THR A 130 -4.00 6.47 -2.51
N TYR A 131 -5.25 6.66 -2.12
CA TYR A 131 -5.59 7.33 -0.88
C TYR A 131 -5.56 6.36 0.29
N SER A 132 -5.43 6.89 1.50
CA SER A 132 -5.59 6.18 2.76
C SER A 132 -6.58 6.92 3.64
N VAL A 133 -7.57 6.23 4.17
CA VAL A 133 -8.56 6.81 5.06
C VAL A 133 -8.33 6.32 6.47
N SER A 134 -8.44 7.22 7.43
CA SER A 134 -8.48 6.91 8.86
C SER A 134 -9.75 7.47 9.48
N PHE A 135 -10.18 6.89 10.59
CA PHE A 135 -11.26 7.44 11.41
C PHE A 135 -11.06 7.14 12.90
N GLU A 136 -11.71 7.97 13.71
CA GLU A 136 -11.89 7.77 15.14
C GLU A 136 -13.35 8.03 15.49
N ALA A 137 -14.12 6.97 15.73
CA ALA A 137 -15.56 7.04 15.94
C ALA A 137 -15.96 6.56 17.32
N GLU A 138 -16.95 7.22 17.93
CA GLU A 138 -17.64 6.65 19.10
C GLU A 138 -18.49 5.45 18.64
N SER A 139 -18.32 4.28 19.29
CA SER A 139 -19.03 3.04 18.98
C SER A 139 -20.55 3.23 18.95
N ALA A 140 -21.12 3.97 19.89
CA ALA A 140 -22.55 4.26 19.95
C ALA A 140 -23.07 5.11 18.75
N SER A 141 -22.19 5.88 18.11
CA SER A 141 -22.54 6.71 16.95
C SER A 141 -22.27 6.02 15.61
N ALA A 142 -21.55 4.91 15.62
CA ALA A 142 -21.22 4.12 14.45
C ALA A 142 -22.27 3.02 14.14
N GLY A 143 -23.40 3.02 14.87
CA GLY A 143 -24.53 2.14 14.60
C GLY A 143 -25.00 2.25 13.15
N TYR A 144 -25.47 1.13 12.58
CA TYR A 144 -25.92 1.12 11.19
C TYR A 144 -27.30 1.77 11.01
N ALA A 145 -27.46 2.49 9.91
CA ALA A 145 -28.71 3.16 9.55
C ALA A 145 -29.86 2.19 9.23
N ARG A 146 -29.53 0.93 8.95
CA ARG A 146 -30.47 -0.12 8.64
C ARG A 146 -30.07 -1.40 9.36
N GLU A 147 -31.07 -2.23 9.63
CA GLU A 147 -30.84 -3.60 10.09
C GLU A 147 -30.69 -4.53 8.89
N TRP A 148 -29.79 -5.49 9.02
CA TRP A 148 -29.62 -6.61 8.09
C TRP A 148 -29.77 -7.92 8.85
N PRO A 149 -30.33 -8.97 8.24
CA PRO A 149 -30.32 -10.29 8.83
C PRO A 149 -28.91 -10.72 9.21
N ILE A 150 -28.77 -11.30 10.39
CA ILE A 150 -27.49 -11.88 10.82
C ILE A 150 -27.40 -13.28 10.24
N GLU A 151 -26.51 -13.46 9.27
CA GLU A 151 -26.21 -14.74 8.63
C GLU A 151 -24.76 -15.09 8.92
N GLY A 152 -24.52 -16.11 9.72
CA GLY A 152 -23.18 -16.48 10.16
C GLY A 152 -22.80 -15.91 11.52
N SER A 153 -21.52 -16.03 11.89
CA SER A 153 -21.02 -15.63 13.20
C SER A 153 -19.56 -15.16 13.17
N CYS A 154 -19.21 -14.32 14.15
CA CYS A 154 -17.83 -13.96 14.39
C CYS A 154 -17.21 -14.91 15.42
N ARG A 155 -16.03 -15.46 15.10
CA ARG A 155 -15.27 -16.35 15.96
C ARG A 155 -13.91 -15.73 16.29
N LEU A 156 -13.67 -15.52 17.57
CA LEU A 156 -12.36 -15.09 18.06
C LEU A 156 -11.41 -16.29 18.03
N LEU A 157 -10.26 -16.12 17.41
CA LEU A 157 -9.24 -17.14 17.27
C LEU A 157 -8.15 -17.00 18.31
N ARG A 158 -7.53 -18.12 18.65
CA ARG A 158 -6.33 -18.13 19.52
C ARG A 158 -5.11 -17.71 18.72
N VAL A 159 -4.12 -17.25 19.46
CA VAL A 159 -2.80 -16.93 18.91
C VAL A 159 -2.22 -18.15 18.18
N GLY A 160 -1.69 -17.92 16.98
CA GLY A 160 -1.14 -18.98 16.12
C GLY A 160 -2.16 -19.78 15.31
N GLU A 161 -3.47 -19.54 15.54
CA GLU A 161 -4.54 -20.09 14.72
C GLU A 161 -4.95 -19.09 13.63
N GLY A 162 -5.56 -19.58 12.58
CA GLY A 162 -6.34 -18.77 11.64
C GLY A 162 -5.67 -18.49 10.29
N LEU A 163 -4.41 -18.83 10.07
CA LEU A 163 -3.75 -18.60 8.78
C LEU A 163 -4.54 -19.22 7.61
N ASP A 164 -5.03 -20.44 7.79
CA ASP A 164 -5.82 -21.16 6.78
C ASP A 164 -7.20 -20.53 6.55
N LEU A 165 -7.70 -19.75 7.51
CA LEU A 165 -8.99 -19.07 7.42
C LEU A 165 -8.85 -17.67 6.80
N VAL A 166 -7.81 -16.93 7.16
CA VAL A 166 -7.65 -15.54 6.71
C VAL A 166 -7.00 -15.44 5.33
N THR A 167 -6.12 -16.38 4.96
CA THR A 167 -5.45 -16.36 3.66
C THR A 167 -6.44 -16.39 2.49
N PRO A 168 -7.45 -17.30 2.45
CA PRO A 168 -8.44 -17.28 1.37
C PRO A 168 -9.23 -15.98 1.29
N VAL A 169 -9.59 -15.38 2.43
CA VAL A 169 -10.31 -14.10 2.48
C VAL A 169 -9.44 -12.97 1.91
N TYR A 170 -8.17 -12.92 2.32
CA TYR A 170 -7.23 -11.93 1.81
C TYR A 170 -7.01 -12.05 0.30
N GLU A 171 -6.74 -13.26 -0.20
CA GLU A 171 -6.50 -13.49 -1.62
C GLU A 171 -7.76 -13.22 -2.46
N ALA A 172 -8.95 -13.54 -1.96
CA ALA A 172 -10.20 -13.21 -2.63
C ALA A 172 -10.44 -11.68 -2.70
N ALA A 173 -10.11 -10.93 -1.64
CA ALA A 173 -10.18 -9.47 -1.64
C ALA A 173 -9.11 -8.86 -2.57
N ARG A 174 -7.89 -9.41 -2.53
CA ARG A 174 -6.76 -9.02 -3.37
C ARG A 174 -7.04 -9.18 -4.86
N ALA A 175 -7.70 -10.26 -5.25
CA ALA A 175 -8.08 -10.52 -6.64
C ALA A 175 -9.12 -9.51 -7.19
N GLN A 176 -9.87 -8.85 -6.33
CA GLN A 176 -10.91 -7.89 -6.70
C GLN A 176 -10.42 -6.43 -6.73
N ARG A 177 -9.27 -6.13 -6.12
CA ARG A 177 -8.85 -4.75 -5.88
C ARG A 177 -7.34 -4.56 -6.08
N SER A 178 -6.97 -3.55 -6.85
CA SER A 178 -5.57 -3.16 -7.03
C SER A 178 -4.98 -2.55 -5.76
N GLY A 179 -3.66 -2.74 -5.56
CA GLY A 179 -2.91 -2.13 -4.47
C GLY A 179 -2.56 -3.08 -3.32
N PHE A 180 -3.05 -4.32 -3.32
CA PHE A 180 -2.69 -5.32 -2.33
C PHE A 180 -1.35 -5.97 -2.64
N LEU A 181 -0.59 -6.30 -1.60
CA LEU A 181 0.65 -7.06 -1.70
C LEU A 181 0.39 -8.56 -1.62
N SER A 182 1.19 -9.37 -2.32
CA SER A 182 1.23 -10.80 -2.04
C SER A 182 1.81 -11.05 -0.65
N ARG A 183 1.29 -12.05 0.07
CA ARG A 183 1.78 -12.44 1.39
C ARG A 183 2.25 -13.88 1.39
N THR A 184 3.53 -14.08 1.68
CA THR A 184 4.06 -15.42 2.00
C THR A 184 3.67 -15.82 3.44
N PRO A 185 3.80 -17.10 3.83
CA PRO A 185 3.60 -17.50 5.21
C PRO A 185 4.43 -16.68 6.22
N ASP A 186 5.67 -16.33 5.87
CA ASP A 186 6.52 -15.50 6.72
C ASP A 186 6.02 -14.05 6.85
N TRP A 187 5.44 -13.48 5.80
CA TRP A 187 4.74 -12.19 5.88
C TRP A 187 3.55 -12.24 6.83
N TRP A 188 2.76 -13.30 6.79
CA TRP A 188 1.63 -13.49 7.67
C TRP A 188 2.02 -13.54 9.15
N LEU A 189 3.18 -14.13 9.49
CA LEU A 189 3.71 -14.13 10.86
C LEU A 189 3.93 -12.71 11.42
N GLY A 190 4.17 -11.73 10.56
CA GLY A 190 4.27 -10.32 10.94
C GLY A 190 2.92 -9.61 11.10
N GLN A 191 1.87 -10.12 10.49
CA GLN A 191 0.53 -9.51 10.46
C GLN A 191 -0.42 -10.11 11.49
N LEU A 192 -0.34 -11.42 11.72
CA LEU A 192 -1.20 -12.11 12.67
C LEU A 192 -0.60 -12.08 14.10
N PRO A 193 -1.45 -12.18 15.13
CA PRO A 193 -0.99 -12.30 16.50
C PRO A 193 -0.21 -13.62 16.67
N VAL A 194 1.04 -13.55 17.11
CA VAL A 194 1.93 -14.71 17.30
C VAL A 194 2.19 -14.99 18.77
N ALA A 195 1.98 -14.03 19.66
CA ALA A 195 2.19 -14.17 21.11
C ALA A 195 1.01 -13.64 21.92
N GLU A 196 0.77 -14.26 23.10
CA GLU A 196 -0.31 -13.81 24.01
C GLU A 196 -0.03 -12.44 24.65
N LYS A 197 1.22 -11.99 24.63
CA LYS A 197 1.64 -10.66 25.09
C LYS A 197 2.59 -10.05 24.07
N ASP A 198 2.26 -8.88 23.56
CA ASP A 198 3.25 -8.02 22.97
C ASP A 198 4.26 -7.63 24.07
N SER A 199 5.55 -7.88 23.84
CA SER A 199 6.62 -7.85 24.82
C SER A 199 6.91 -6.47 25.46
N LYS A 200 6.17 -5.42 25.09
CA LYS A 200 6.38 -4.03 25.58
C LYS A 200 5.20 -3.46 26.39
N GLY A 201 4.43 -4.28 27.11
CA GLY A 201 3.29 -3.78 27.89
C GLY A 201 2.13 -3.28 27.03
N GLY A 202 2.17 -3.57 25.73
CA GLY A 202 1.09 -3.36 24.79
C GLY A 202 -0.02 -4.39 24.97
N GLU A 203 -1.21 -4.02 24.56
CA GLU A 203 -2.38 -4.87 24.60
C GLU A 203 -2.25 -5.96 23.52
N ALA A 204 -2.58 -7.19 23.87
CA ALA A 204 -2.46 -8.33 22.97
C ALA A 204 -3.32 -8.13 21.71
N ARG A 205 -2.73 -8.36 20.54
CA ARG A 205 -3.45 -8.40 19.27
C ARG A 205 -4.42 -9.59 19.28
N ARG A 206 -5.59 -9.38 18.71
CA ARG A 206 -6.66 -10.38 18.58
C ARG A 206 -7.00 -10.56 17.12
N LEU A 207 -7.35 -11.79 16.76
CA LEU A 207 -7.84 -12.15 15.44
C LEU A 207 -9.28 -12.64 15.55
N VAL A 208 -10.18 -12.02 14.80
CA VAL A 208 -11.56 -12.45 14.66
C VAL A 208 -11.84 -12.76 13.19
N VAL A 209 -12.57 -13.84 12.94
CA VAL A 209 -13.04 -14.22 11.60
C VAL A 209 -14.56 -14.25 11.61
N TYR A 210 -15.16 -13.64 10.61
CA TYR A 210 -16.57 -13.80 10.29
C TYR A 210 -16.73 -14.91 9.27
N GLU A 211 -17.57 -15.90 9.60
CA GLU A 211 -17.80 -17.07 8.78
C GLU A 211 -19.29 -17.41 8.66
N THR A 212 -19.67 -18.02 7.54
CA THR A 212 -20.98 -18.55 7.23
C THR A 212 -20.87 -20.06 6.98
N ASP A 213 -21.98 -20.71 6.63
CA ASP A 213 -22.01 -22.10 6.15
C ASP A 213 -21.16 -22.33 4.88
N LYS A 214 -20.83 -21.26 4.15
CA LYS A 214 -19.97 -21.27 2.95
C LYS A 214 -18.48 -21.05 3.24
N GLY A 215 -18.14 -20.79 4.50
CA GLY A 215 -16.77 -20.54 4.95
C GLY A 215 -16.50 -19.09 5.38
N PRO A 216 -15.22 -18.73 5.58
CA PRO A 216 -14.83 -17.40 6.02
C PRO A 216 -15.04 -16.35 4.92
N GLU A 217 -15.61 -15.20 5.30
CA GLU A 217 -15.87 -14.07 4.40
C GLU A 217 -15.17 -12.78 4.81
N ALA A 218 -14.77 -12.66 6.08
CA ALA A 218 -14.02 -11.50 6.55
C ALA A 218 -13.20 -11.84 7.79
N TYR A 219 -12.19 -11.01 8.06
CA TYR A 219 -11.44 -11.06 9.31
C TYR A 219 -11.03 -9.67 9.76
N ALA A 220 -10.67 -9.54 11.06
CA ALA A 220 -10.02 -8.36 11.58
C ALA A 220 -8.91 -8.74 12.56
N VAL A 221 -7.82 -7.97 12.51
CA VAL A 221 -6.76 -7.93 13.52
C VAL A 221 -6.88 -6.61 14.28
N TYR A 222 -7.03 -6.68 15.59
CA TYR A 222 -7.29 -5.51 16.41
C TYR A 222 -6.69 -5.64 17.81
N LYS A 223 -6.61 -4.52 18.51
CA LYS A 223 -6.25 -4.42 19.95
C LYS A 223 -7.35 -3.71 20.70
N THR A 224 -7.47 -3.97 21.99
CA THR A 224 -8.38 -3.21 22.87
C THR A 224 -7.54 -2.53 23.95
N LYS A 225 -7.67 -1.21 24.07
CA LYS A 225 -7.08 -0.44 25.15
C LYS A 225 -8.16 -0.18 26.20
N GLY A 226 -8.01 -0.82 27.38
CA GLY A 226 -8.91 -0.62 28.50
C GLY A 226 -8.74 0.77 29.12
N ASP A 227 -9.85 1.43 29.38
CA ASP A 227 -9.90 2.68 30.15
C ASP A 227 -11.23 2.76 30.93
N TRP A 228 -11.19 3.39 32.10
CA TRP A 228 -12.35 3.57 32.97
C TRP A 228 -12.46 5.01 33.43
N GLY A 229 -13.52 5.67 33.03
CA GLY A 229 -13.84 7.01 33.45
C GLY A 229 -14.92 7.06 34.54
N PRO A 230 -15.25 8.26 35.05
CA PRO A 230 -16.31 8.44 36.06
C PRO A 230 -17.69 7.95 35.60
N ARG A 231 -17.91 7.77 34.31
CA ARG A 231 -19.17 7.31 33.70
C ARG A 231 -19.15 5.85 33.25
N GLY A 232 -18.16 5.08 33.69
CA GLY A 232 -17.98 3.67 33.33
C GLY A 232 -16.90 3.41 32.30
N PRO A 233 -16.97 2.30 31.55
CA PRO A 233 -15.97 1.92 30.58
C PRO A 233 -15.76 2.97 29.48
N ASN A 234 -14.51 3.21 29.12
CA ASN A 234 -14.09 4.19 28.12
C ASN A 234 -12.98 3.63 27.21
N GLY A 235 -12.96 2.31 27.04
CA GLY A 235 -11.95 1.61 26.26
C GLY A 235 -11.96 1.98 24.77
N THR A 236 -10.86 1.69 24.09
CA THR A 236 -10.66 1.94 22.66
C THR A 236 -10.35 0.65 21.92
N VAL A 237 -11.03 0.40 20.81
CA VAL A 237 -10.65 -0.61 19.83
C VAL A 237 -9.71 0.04 18.82
N ILE A 238 -8.56 -0.56 18.60
CA ILE A 238 -7.59 -0.14 17.62
C ILE A 238 -7.52 -1.23 16.54
N VAL A 239 -8.00 -0.92 15.35
CA VAL A 239 -8.06 -1.88 14.24
C VAL A 239 -6.78 -1.77 13.43
N ASP A 240 -5.95 -2.81 13.49
CA ASP A 240 -4.73 -2.90 12.70
C ASP A 240 -5.05 -3.23 11.23
N GLU A 241 -5.99 -4.17 11.01
CA GLU A 241 -6.47 -4.58 9.68
C GLU A 241 -7.89 -5.15 9.79
N ALA A 242 -8.75 -4.83 8.83
CA ALA A 242 -10.07 -5.45 8.67
C ALA A 242 -10.36 -5.64 7.18
N ILE A 243 -10.50 -6.89 6.72
CA ILE A 243 -10.67 -7.24 5.32
C ILE A 243 -11.87 -8.17 5.17
N GLY A 244 -12.75 -7.82 4.25
CA GLY A 244 -13.84 -8.66 3.78
C GLY A 244 -13.69 -9.00 2.31
N SER A 245 -13.91 -10.24 1.95
CA SER A 245 -13.96 -10.71 0.56
C SER A 245 -15.36 -10.58 -0.06
N THR A 246 -16.37 -10.30 0.79
CA THR A 246 -17.76 -10.05 0.39
C THR A 246 -18.28 -8.78 1.05
N GLU A 247 -19.32 -8.17 0.48
CA GLU A 247 -20.04 -7.03 1.07
C GLU A 247 -20.61 -7.36 2.44
N ARG A 248 -21.20 -8.55 2.57
CA ARG A 248 -21.71 -9.07 3.84
C ARG A 248 -20.58 -9.22 4.86
N GLY A 249 -19.50 -9.90 4.49
CA GLY A 249 -18.33 -10.08 5.36
C GLY A 249 -17.78 -8.75 5.85
N THR A 250 -17.61 -7.77 4.95
CA THR A 250 -17.18 -6.42 5.30
C THR A 250 -18.12 -5.77 6.30
N ARG A 251 -19.44 -5.84 6.08
CA ARG A 251 -20.43 -5.27 6.99
C ARG A 251 -20.40 -5.93 8.36
N GLU A 252 -20.37 -7.25 8.43
CA GLU A 252 -20.47 -7.98 9.70
C GLU A 252 -19.20 -7.87 10.55
N ILE A 253 -18.00 -7.84 9.92
CA ILE A 253 -16.76 -7.66 10.67
C ILE A 253 -16.69 -6.28 11.32
N TRP A 254 -17.16 -5.23 10.65
CA TRP A 254 -17.24 -3.90 11.23
C TRP A 254 -18.35 -3.77 12.27
N ARG A 255 -19.49 -4.46 12.08
CA ARG A 255 -20.52 -4.56 13.12
C ARG A 255 -19.94 -5.16 14.39
N TYR A 256 -19.16 -6.22 14.30
CA TYR A 256 -18.48 -6.83 15.45
C TYR A 256 -17.55 -5.82 16.14
N LEU A 257 -16.70 -5.12 15.41
CA LEU A 257 -15.74 -4.18 15.96
C LEU A 257 -16.39 -2.99 16.68
N PHE A 258 -17.50 -2.49 16.15
CA PHE A 258 -18.27 -1.41 16.78
C PHE A 258 -19.10 -1.84 18.01
N ASN A 259 -19.34 -3.13 18.18
CA ASN A 259 -20.14 -3.68 19.30
C ASN A 259 -19.30 -4.40 20.36
N LEU A 260 -18.00 -4.19 20.40
CA LEU A 260 -17.16 -4.76 21.45
C LEU A 260 -17.46 -4.12 22.80
N ASP A 261 -17.77 -4.97 23.80
CA ASP A 261 -18.09 -4.53 25.15
C ASP A 261 -16.91 -3.76 25.80
N LEU A 262 -17.26 -2.90 26.74
CA LEU A 262 -16.31 -2.08 27.51
C LEU A 262 -15.51 -1.07 26.69
N THR A 263 -15.84 -0.86 25.42
CA THR A 263 -15.20 0.09 24.53
C THR A 263 -16.15 1.21 24.11
N ARG A 264 -15.61 2.40 23.92
CA ARG A 264 -16.35 3.60 23.51
C ARG A 264 -15.88 4.15 22.18
N THR A 265 -14.65 3.87 21.81
CA THR A 265 -14.01 4.43 20.63
C THR A 265 -13.47 3.30 19.75
N VAL A 266 -13.69 3.42 18.45
CA VAL A 266 -13.05 2.57 17.44
C VAL A 266 -12.16 3.46 16.57
N LYS A 267 -10.87 3.09 16.50
CA LYS A 267 -9.87 3.74 15.65
C LYS A 267 -9.44 2.79 14.55
N ALA A 268 -9.40 3.29 13.34
CA ALA A 268 -8.86 2.56 12.20
C ALA A 268 -8.11 3.49 11.26
N TRP A 269 -7.14 2.95 10.57
CA TRP A 269 -6.38 3.62 9.53
C TRP A 269 -6.11 2.68 8.36
N ARG A 270 -5.64 3.24 7.26
CA ARG A 270 -5.39 2.48 6.01
C ARG A 270 -6.64 1.82 5.42
N LEU A 271 -7.77 2.51 5.47
CA LEU A 271 -8.98 2.08 4.77
C LEU A 271 -8.99 2.63 3.33
N PRO A 272 -9.70 1.98 2.40
CA PRO A 272 -9.89 2.54 1.08
C PRO A 272 -10.85 3.74 1.12
N VAL A 273 -10.68 4.68 0.19
CA VAL A 273 -11.50 5.90 0.14
C VAL A 273 -12.97 5.62 -0.21
N ASP A 274 -13.24 4.51 -0.87
CA ASP A 274 -14.57 3.99 -1.20
C ASP A 274 -15.12 2.97 -0.19
N HIS A 275 -14.56 2.95 1.04
CA HIS A 275 -15.00 2.03 2.09
C HIS A 275 -16.50 2.22 2.41
N PRO A 276 -17.30 1.15 2.54
CA PRO A 276 -18.75 1.26 2.71
C PRO A 276 -19.21 1.82 4.07
N ILE A 277 -18.35 1.88 5.10
CA ILE A 277 -18.73 2.35 6.44
C ILE A 277 -19.51 3.67 6.44
N PRO A 278 -19.12 4.73 5.69
CA PRO A 278 -19.88 5.98 5.70
C PRO A 278 -21.31 5.84 5.20
N LEU A 279 -21.55 4.87 4.31
CA LEU A 279 -22.90 4.58 3.78
C LEU A 279 -23.70 3.63 4.69
N LEU A 280 -23.02 2.87 5.54
CA LEU A 280 -23.64 2.00 6.54
C LEU A 280 -24.02 2.75 7.81
N ALA A 281 -23.22 3.73 8.23
CA ALA A 281 -23.40 4.45 9.47
C ALA A 281 -24.69 5.32 9.49
N ALA A 282 -25.43 5.30 10.59
CA ALA A 282 -26.57 6.17 10.81
C ALA A 282 -26.16 7.66 10.87
N GLU A 283 -24.96 7.94 11.38
CA GLU A 283 -24.41 9.30 11.53
C GLU A 283 -23.00 9.39 10.90
N PRO A 284 -22.87 9.45 9.55
CA PRO A 284 -21.57 9.39 8.88
C PRO A 284 -20.57 10.46 9.35
N ARG A 285 -21.05 11.65 9.71
CA ARG A 285 -20.19 12.74 10.20
C ARG A 285 -19.45 12.38 11.49
N ARG A 286 -20.04 11.54 12.33
CA ARG A 286 -19.47 11.13 13.62
C ARG A 286 -18.38 10.06 13.49
N LEU A 287 -18.16 9.55 12.28
CA LEU A 287 -17.00 8.71 12.01
C LEU A 287 -15.68 9.51 12.10
N GLY A 288 -15.72 10.85 11.96
CA GLY A 288 -14.49 11.66 12.06
C GLY A 288 -13.43 11.27 11.03
N MET A 289 -13.88 10.95 9.80
CA MET A 289 -12.97 10.46 8.75
C MET A 289 -12.00 11.54 8.28
N SER A 290 -10.76 11.13 8.06
CA SER A 290 -9.72 11.92 7.40
C SER A 290 -9.09 11.14 6.25
N VAL A 291 -8.65 11.87 5.21
CA VAL A 291 -8.05 11.31 4.01
C VAL A 291 -6.62 11.82 3.91
N GLY A 292 -5.68 10.89 3.72
CA GLY A 292 -4.28 11.15 3.45
C GLY A 292 -3.80 10.42 2.20
N ASP A 293 -2.51 10.52 1.93
CA ASP A 293 -1.85 9.69 0.95
C ASP A 293 -1.68 8.26 1.49
N GLY A 294 -1.68 7.31 0.56
CA GLY A 294 -1.43 5.90 0.85
C GLY A 294 -0.17 5.42 0.13
N LEU A 295 -0.33 4.43 -0.75
CA LEU A 295 0.77 3.87 -1.51
C LEU A 295 1.27 4.86 -2.57
N TRP A 296 2.58 5.03 -2.66
CA TRP A 296 3.29 5.73 -3.72
C TRP A 296 3.89 4.72 -4.68
N LEU A 297 3.71 4.95 -5.97
CA LEU A 297 4.11 4.02 -7.02
C LEU A 297 5.05 4.68 -8.02
N ARG A 298 6.09 3.95 -8.43
CA ARG A 298 7.03 4.27 -9.48
C ARG A 298 6.95 3.23 -10.58
N ILE A 299 6.79 3.66 -11.83
CA ILE A 299 6.93 2.79 -12.99
C ILE A 299 8.43 2.66 -13.31
N VAL A 300 8.99 1.48 -13.09
CA VAL A 300 10.41 1.18 -13.35
C VAL A 300 10.63 0.81 -14.80
N ASP A 301 9.73 0.02 -15.40
CA ASP A 301 9.70 -0.31 -16.84
C ASP A 301 8.31 0.00 -17.39
N VAL A 302 8.23 0.99 -18.27
CA VAL A 302 6.96 1.48 -18.84
C VAL A 302 6.27 0.41 -19.65
N LYS A 303 7.01 -0.29 -20.52
CA LYS A 303 6.42 -1.31 -21.39
C LYS A 303 5.88 -2.48 -20.58
N ALA A 304 6.70 -3.06 -19.74
CA ALA A 304 6.32 -4.20 -18.92
C ALA A 304 5.17 -3.88 -17.96
N ALA A 305 5.19 -2.69 -17.33
CA ALA A 305 4.12 -2.25 -16.44
C ALA A 305 2.79 -2.08 -17.20
N LEU A 306 2.78 -1.34 -18.31
CA LEU A 306 1.55 -1.04 -19.04
C LEU A 306 0.98 -2.24 -19.78
N GLU A 307 1.80 -3.17 -20.27
CA GLU A 307 1.34 -4.44 -20.86
C GLU A 307 0.87 -5.45 -19.79
N GLY A 308 1.30 -5.30 -18.54
CA GLY A 308 0.99 -6.21 -17.45
C GLY A 308 -0.32 -5.94 -16.72
N ARG A 309 -1.09 -4.91 -17.12
CA ARG A 309 -2.41 -4.60 -16.53
C ARG A 309 -3.54 -4.74 -17.55
N THR A 310 -4.79 -4.78 -17.07
CA THR A 310 -5.96 -4.61 -17.92
C THR A 310 -6.43 -3.14 -17.94
N TYR A 311 -7.27 -2.83 -18.92
CA TYR A 311 -7.77 -1.48 -19.19
C TYR A 311 -9.30 -1.45 -19.24
N GLY A 312 -9.87 -0.32 -18.78
CA GLY A 312 -11.32 -0.12 -18.68
C GLY A 312 -11.91 -0.62 -17.37
N LEU A 313 -13.13 -0.17 -17.09
CA LEU A 313 -13.82 -0.43 -15.83
C LEU A 313 -14.04 -1.92 -15.58
N ASP A 314 -14.34 -2.66 -16.64
CA ASP A 314 -14.60 -4.11 -16.63
C ASP A 314 -13.43 -4.94 -17.17
N GLY A 315 -12.31 -4.29 -17.50
CA GLY A 315 -11.13 -4.95 -18.08
C GLY A 315 -11.24 -5.29 -19.57
N HIS A 316 -12.20 -4.71 -20.30
CA HIS A 316 -12.47 -4.99 -21.72
C HIS A 316 -12.51 -3.72 -22.60
N ALA A 317 -11.79 -2.65 -22.25
CA ALA A 317 -11.75 -1.45 -23.07
C ALA A 317 -11.01 -1.67 -24.38
N ASP A 318 -11.40 -0.91 -25.39
CA ASP A 318 -10.67 -0.70 -26.64
C ASP A 318 -10.26 0.75 -26.76
N GLY A 319 -9.08 1.01 -27.30
CA GLY A 319 -8.64 2.37 -27.50
C GLY A 319 -7.16 2.51 -27.84
N ARG A 320 -6.77 3.74 -28.14
CA ARG A 320 -5.39 4.08 -28.46
C ARG A 320 -5.05 5.45 -27.88
N ILE A 321 -3.89 5.55 -27.27
CA ILE A 321 -3.37 6.82 -26.77
C ILE A 321 -1.84 6.86 -26.93
N VAL A 322 -1.31 8.04 -27.29
CA VAL A 322 0.13 8.31 -27.34
C VAL A 322 0.49 9.25 -26.22
N VAL A 323 1.38 8.79 -25.34
CA VAL A 323 1.84 9.54 -24.16
C VAL A 323 3.26 10.03 -24.38
N ASP A 324 3.51 11.31 -24.21
CA ASP A 324 4.86 11.90 -24.13
C ASP A 324 5.27 11.91 -22.64
N LEU A 325 6.12 10.95 -22.26
CA LEU A 325 6.55 10.73 -20.89
C LEU A 325 7.90 11.37 -20.64
N SER A 326 7.97 12.27 -19.66
CA SER A 326 9.23 12.76 -19.11
C SER A 326 9.64 11.95 -17.88
N ASP A 327 10.91 11.51 -17.85
CA ASP A 327 11.48 10.77 -16.75
C ASP A 327 12.97 11.09 -16.60
N ASP A 328 13.26 12.09 -15.79
CA ASP A 328 14.65 12.54 -15.55
C ASP A 328 15.45 11.55 -14.72
N TYR A 329 14.77 10.66 -14.01
CA TYR A 329 15.45 9.71 -13.13
C TYR A 329 15.72 8.35 -13.81
N CYS A 330 14.79 7.84 -14.61
CA CYS A 330 14.94 6.62 -15.41
C CYS A 330 14.86 6.97 -16.90
N SER A 331 15.95 7.43 -17.48
CA SER A 331 16.00 7.93 -18.85
C SER A 331 15.56 6.89 -19.91
N TRP A 332 15.60 5.59 -19.59
CA TRP A 332 15.12 4.51 -20.47
C TRP A 332 13.59 4.50 -20.61
N ASN A 333 12.85 5.15 -19.72
CA ASN A 333 11.41 5.33 -19.79
C ASN A 333 10.99 6.58 -20.57
N ALA A 334 11.88 7.58 -20.65
CA ALA A 334 11.56 8.86 -21.27
C ALA A 334 11.31 8.73 -22.76
N GLY A 335 10.29 9.41 -23.27
CA GLY A 335 9.94 9.42 -24.69
C GLY A 335 8.45 9.22 -24.94
N ARG A 336 8.12 9.02 -26.21
CA ARG A 336 6.73 8.79 -26.62
C ARG A 336 6.41 7.32 -26.68
N TRP A 337 5.33 6.96 -26.00
CA TRP A 337 4.82 5.61 -25.91
C TRP A 337 3.41 5.54 -26.50
N GLU A 338 3.22 4.66 -27.46
CA GLU A 338 1.90 4.31 -27.99
C GLU A 338 1.36 3.12 -27.20
N ILE A 339 0.16 3.31 -26.67
CA ILE A 339 -0.59 2.31 -25.91
C ILE A 339 -1.83 2.00 -26.75
N GLU A 340 -1.82 0.86 -27.39
CA GLU A 340 -2.94 0.32 -28.18
C GLU A 340 -3.62 -0.77 -27.36
N VAL A 341 -4.90 -0.56 -27.03
CA VAL A 341 -5.69 -1.45 -26.16
C VAL A 341 -6.75 -2.13 -27.00
N SER A 342 -6.80 -3.45 -26.94
CA SER A 342 -7.85 -4.28 -27.53
C SER A 342 -8.30 -5.34 -26.54
N ASP A 343 -9.61 -5.42 -26.32
CA ASP A 343 -10.23 -6.31 -25.31
C ASP A 343 -9.51 -6.21 -23.96
N GLY A 344 -9.26 -4.97 -23.51
CA GLY A 344 -8.63 -4.66 -22.24
C GLY A 344 -7.13 -5.04 -22.12
N ARG A 345 -6.47 -5.48 -23.19
CA ARG A 345 -5.03 -5.79 -23.19
C ARG A 345 -4.26 -4.77 -24.01
N ALA A 346 -3.16 -4.27 -23.48
CA ALA A 346 -2.34 -3.28 -24.17
C ALA A 346 -1.17 -3.92 -24.92
N ARG A 347 -0.88 -3.36 -26.10
CA ARG A 347 0.41 -3.42 -26.75
C ARG A 347 1.08 -2.06 -26.62
N VAL A 348 2.29 -2.04 -26.09
CA VAL A 348 3.02 -0.79 -25.80
C VAL A 348 4.31 -0.75 -26.58
N ALA A 349 4.52 0.34 -27.31
CA ALA A 349 5.70 0.53 -28.15
C ALA A 349 6.15 2.00 -28.19
N PRO A 350 7.45 2.28 -28.37
CA PRO A 350 7.92 3.62 -28.69
C PRO A 350 7.25 4.16 -29.95
N SER A 351 6.87 5.45 -29.95
CA SER A 351 6.12 6.07 -31.05
C SER A 351 6.76 7.35 -31.56
N LYS A 352 6.58 7.62 -32.85
CA LYS A 352 6.90 8.92 -33.49
C LYS A 352 5.65 9.75 -33.76
N SER A 353 4.46 9.19 -33.49
CA SER A 353 3.18 9.89 -33.65
C SER A 353 3.10 11.14 -32.75
N PRO A 354 2.32 12.14 -33.12
CA PRO A 354 2.01 13.23 -32.20
C PRO A 354 1.42 12.71 -30.90
N ALA A 355 1.88 13.25 -29.77
CA ALA A 355 1.39 12.84 -28.47
C ALA A 355 -0.04 13.35 -28.23
N ASP A 356 -0.85 12.54 -27.60
CA ASP A 356 -2.19 12.88 -27.13
C ASP A 356 -2.16 13.51 -25.74
N LEU A 357 -1.22 13.04 -24.90
CA LEU A 357 -0.98 13.53 -23.53
C LEU A 357 0.52 13.78 -23.30
N ALA A 358 0.83 14.75 -22.45
CA ALA A 358 2.15 14.90 -21.84
C ALA A 358 2.03 14.82 -20.32
N LEU A 359 2.92 14.03 -19.70
CA LEU A 359 2.98 13.80 -18.26
C LEU A 359 4.38 13.37 -17.82
N ASP A 360 4.64 13.42 -16.52
CA ASP A 360 5.89 12.90 -15.97
C ASP A 360 5.72 11.50 -15.35
N ALA A 361 6.84 10.94 -14.89
CA ALA A 361 6.85 9.62 -14.29
C ALA A 361 5.97 9.51 -13.01
N ASN A 362 5.87 10.60 -12.23
CA ASN A 362 5.01 10.65 -11.04
C ASN A 362 3.53 10.51 -11.43
N ASP A 363 3.13 11.21 -12.49
CA ASP A 363 1.75 11.22 -12.95
C ASP A 363 1.34 9.88 -13.55
N LEU A 364 2.26 9.23 -14.27
CA LEU A 364 2.04 7.86 -14.74
C LEU A 364 1.88 6.89 -13.56
N GLY A 365 2.72 7.04 -12.51
CA GLY A 365 2.57 6.27 -11.27
C GLY A 365 1.23 6.49 -10.58
N SER A 366 0.72 7.73 -10.58
CA SER A 366 -0.59 8.06 -10.00
C SER A 366 -1.74 7.47 -10.82
N LEU A 367 -1.66 7.48 -12.15
CA LEU A 367 -2.69 6.92 -13.04
C LEU A 367 -2.76 5.39 -12.98
N PHE A 368 -1.62 4.74 -12.76
CA PHE A 368 -1.41 3.33 -13.06
C PHE A 368 -2.40 2.37 -12.39
N LEU A 369 -2.73 2.57 -11.12
CA LEU A 369 -3.69 1.70 -10.40
C LEU A 369 -5.16 2.09 -10.61
N GLY A 370 -5.45 3.20 -11.32
CA GLY A 370 -6.82 3.64 -11.62
C GLY A 370 -7.47 4.47 -10.50
N GLY A 371 -6.73 4.85 -9.47
CA GLY A 371 -7.24 5.69 -8.37
C GLY A 371 -7.34 7.18 -8.70
N PHE A 372 -6.53 7.64 -9.65
CA PHE A 372 -6.51 9.03 -10.11
C PHE A 372 -6.78 9.08 -11.60
N GLY A 373 -7.65 9.99 -12.01
CA GLY A 373 -7.95 10.22 -13.43
C GLY A 373 -7.03 11.28 -14.05
N ALA A 374 -6.73 11.15 -15.35
CA ALA A 374 -5.95 12.09 -16.13
C ALA A 374 -6.59 13.49 -16.11
N ALA A 375 -7.93 13.60 -16.20
CA ALA A 375 -8.64 14.86 -16.08
C ALA A 375 -8.47 15.50 -14.70
N SER A 376 -8.38 14.72 -13.63
CA SER A 376 -8.11 15.24 -12.28
C SER A 376 -6.69 15.76 -12.14
N LEU A 377 -5.71 15.03 -12.66
CA LEU A 377 -4.31 15.46 -12.69
C LEU A 377 -4.12 16.69 -13.59
N ALA A 378 -4.85 16.79 -14.70
CA ALA A 378 -4.82 17.97 -15.57
C ALA A 378 -5.38 19.22 -14.86
N ARG A 379 -6.45 19.09 -14.06
CA ARG A 379 -6.95 20.22 -13.22
C ARG A 379 -5.93 20.68 -12.18
N ALA A 380 -5.05 19.77 -11.75
CA ALA A 380 -3.91 20.09 -10.87
C ALA A 380 -2.68 20.63 -11.63
N GLY A 381 -2.74 20.76 -12.95
CA GLY A 381 -1.64 21.24 -13.80
C GLY A 381 -0.53 20.20 -14.01
N ARG A 382 -0.78 18.93 -13.72
CA ARG A 382 0.24 17.85 -13.76
C ARG A 382 0.24 17.11 -15.10
N VAL A 383 -0.92 16.90 -15.72
CA VAL A 383 -1.05 16.25 -17.03
C VAL A 383 -1.55 17.28 -18.05
N VAL A 384 -1.02 17.25 -19.26
CA VAL A 384 -1.43 18.14 -20.36
C VAL A 384 -2.09 17.32 -21.46
N GLY A 385 -3.37 17.60 -21.73
CA GLY A 385 -4.06 17.08 -22.91
C GLY A 385 -3.61 17.86 -24.15
N LEU A 386 -2.95 17.19 -25.09
CA LEU A 386 -2.42 17.80 -26.32
C LEU A 386 -3.40 17.68 -27.50
N ARG A 387 -4.36 16.75 -27.41
CA ARG A 387 -5.43 16.55 -28.37
C ARG A 387 -6.81 16.68 -27.70
N PRO A 388 -7.80 17.30 -28.35
CA PRO A 388 -9.17 17.32 -27.81
C PRO A 388 -9.68 15.92 -27.49
N GLY A 389 -10.25 15.74 -26.29
CA GLY A 389 -10.77 14.46 -25.82
C GLY A 389 -9.75 13.48 -25.24
N ALA A 390 -8.44 13.72 -25.34
CA ALA A 390 -7.41 12.79 -24.89
C ALA A 390 -7.49 12.46 -23.40
N LEU A 391 -7.83 13.44 -22.55
CA LEU A 391 -8.00 13.21 -21.10
C LEU A 391 -9.16 12.24 -20.81
N ALA A 392 -10.26 12.34 -21.56
CA ALA A 392 -11.40 11.44 -21.39
C ALA A 392 -11.05 10.01 -21.83
N VAL A 393 -10.32 9.86 -22.94
CA VAL A 393 -9.82 8.55 -23.39
C VAL A 393 -8.90 7.94 -22.33
N ALA A 394 -7.98 8.73 -21.76
CA ALA A 394 -7.11 8.24 -20.69
C ALA A 394 -7.90 7.82 -19.44
N ASP A 395 -8.88 8.62 -19.02
CA ASP A 395 -9.74 8.30 -17.88
C ASP A 395 -10.54 7.01 -18.12
N GLU A 396 -11.03 6.77 -19.33
CA GLU A 396 -11.72 5.53 -19.69
C GLU A 396 -10.81 4.32 -19.67
N LEU A 397 -9.60 4.43 -20.24
CA LEU A 397 -8.64 3.35 -20.30
C LEU A 397 -8.07 2.98 -18.93
N PHE A 398 -7.66 3.96 -18.13
CA PHE A 398 -6.95 3.69 -16.87
C PHE A 398 -7.87 3.43 -15.67
N ARG A 399 -9.15 3.70 -15.79
CA ARG A 399 -10.13 3.58 -14.71
C ARG A 399 -10.26 2.13 -14.20
N GLY A 400 -10.30 1.98 -12.86
CA GLY A 400 -10.62 0.73 -12.18
C GLY A 400 -12.05 0.68 -11.65
N ALA A 401 -12.60 -0.52 -11.42
CA ALA A 401 -13.93 -0.71 -10.85
C ALA A 401 -14.01 -0.25 -9.38
N LEU A 402 -12.97 -0.54 -8.61
CA LEU A 402 -12.83 -0.12 -7.21
C LEU A 402 -11.62 0.82 -7.08
N GLN A 403 -11.68 1.71 -6.09
CA GLN A 403 -10.52 2.54 -5.77
C GLN A 403 -9.37 1.65 -5.28
N PRO A 404 -8.13 1.84 -5.79
CA PRO A 404 -6.99 1.03 -5.34
C PRO A 404 -6.73 1.27 -3.86
N TRP A 405 -6.29 0.21 -3.19
CA TRP A 405 -6.06 0.23 -1.75
C TRP A 405 -4.90 -0.65 -1.35
N CYS A 406 -4.00 -0.12 -0.53
CA CYS A 406 -2.96 -0.89 0.13
C CYS A 406 -3.28 -1.00 1.63
N PRO A 407 -3.70 -2.18 2.12
CA PRO A 407 -4.03 -2.36 3.54
C PRO A 407 -2.80 -2.49 4.43
N GLN A 408 -1.62 -2.65 3.85
CA GLN A 408 -0.38 -2.98 4.55
C GLN A 408 0.69 -1.91 4.35
N GLU A 409 1.26 -1.44 5.45
CA GLU A 409 2.52 -0.69 5.48
C GLU A 409 3.71 -1.65 5.61
N PHE A 410 4.86 -1.30 5.02
CA PHE A 410 6.05 -2.17 4.97
C PHE A 410 7.37 -1.37 5.00
#